data_a146c03644f910ef94455cf1f99c4953
#
_entry.id   a146c03644f910ef94455cf1f99c4953
#
_cell.length_a   1.000
_cell.length_b   1.000
_cell.length_c   1.000
_cell.angle_alpha   90.00
_cell.angle_beta   90.00
_cell.angle_gamma   90.00
#
_symmetry.space_group_name_H-M   'P 1'
#
loop_
_entity.id
_entity.type
_entity.pdbx_description
1 polymer ?
#
loop_
_entity_poly.entity_id
_entity_poly.type
_entity_poly.pdbx_seq_one_letter_code
_entity_poly.pdbx_strand_id
1 'polypeptide(L)'
;MPDFSAAIGLLRKPIEDIYVSSSGAIKEKIAIIRTAARMRSLHKKLWESQRVKTIWHTERPLSLTSFFYPVRVTTQGSSPNMGTRLTSLDDLPNNHNIIFGTVGQGKSILVRYLLGREIRSGTRIPVLFELRNVNGSKLIDQLAERFSAILGIPNNVDLFSIFAEKGKISFLLDGFDEIDSDNIQKTTTEIEDLSFKYPECRILLSSRPDTECKNLTQFYTNTICPLSPEDLFPFYKKITKDEDFTNRLVAAIATTPTKIRELVKTPLLATLLAISYRAAQKIPLDFAEFYDELFQVLLIRHDSSKLGWRRQRKTKLNDREIQQIFEAFSFASRKRQSTNFDKETAYQLASDSIKECQLQSDTMDFLDDIRKITCLLLEDGKKLSFVHASVQEFFAARYIKTRTQPVAEKYYAQLLSGKWLNWLEEINFLRQIDTHRATKYFIIPDIDRTVKAFLNSSGSVAKETVDRYLTQLSVARSTTTRDGKETTRYAVEIRLTIMTYHYSLLNKRIYDLLFGPTAPGEKLWGVGFNQDPSCINRTYLQIALDKGGTCYARASELVTIGINALIRERIGMIKTVEDGEKSTAFMDL
;
A
#
# COMPACT_ATOMS: atom_id res chain seq x y z
N MET A 1 -16.62 31.55 -2.95
CA MET A 1 -15.81 31.52 -1.73
C MET A 1 -16.75 31.15 -0.61
N PRO A 2 -16.48 30.12 0.21
CA PRO A 2 -17.32 29.87 1.37
C PRO A 2 -17.26 31.09 2.29
N ASP A 3 -18.39 31.41 2.91
CA ASP A 3 -18.56 32.57 3.77
C ASP A 3 -17.55 32.52 4.93
N PHE A 4 -16.52 33.36 4.83
CA PHE A 4 -15.41 33.42 5.80
C PHE A 4 -15.91 33.91 7.18
N SER A 5 -17.05 34.60 7.24
CA SER A 5 -17.58 35.14 8.48
C SER A 5 -18.15 34.04 9.39
N ALA A 6 -18.85 33.06 8.83
CA ALA A 6 -19.41 31.95 9.59
C ALA A 6 -18.29 30.99 10.10
N ALA A 7 -17.23 30.79 9.33
CA ALA A 7 -16.14 29.87 9.68
C ALA A 7 -15.21 30.40 10.80
N ILE A 8 -15.07 31.72 10.96
CA ILE A 8 -14.28 32.36 12.04
C ILE A 8 -14.87 32.04 13.41
N GLY A 9 -16.21 31.87 13.50
CA GLY A 9 -16.89 31.51 14.74
C GLY A 9 -16.61 30.12 15.26
N LEU A 10 -16.26 29.16 14.37
CA LEU A 10 -16.22 27.73 14.71
C LEU A 10 -15.07 27.35 15.66
N LEU A 11 -13.84 27.83 15.42
CA LEU A 11 -12.70 27.54 16.30
C LEU A 11 -12.60 28.46 17.54
N ARG A 12 -13.58 29.38 17.70
CA ARG A 12 -13.62 30.27 18.84
C ARG A 12 -13.98 29.54 20.13
N LYS A 13 -14.89 28.56 20.04
CA LYS A 13 -15.42 27.84 21.18
C LYS A 13 -14.36 27.20 22.09
N PRO A 14 -13.42 26.36 21.61
CA PRO A 14 -12.39 25.75 22.47
C PRO A 14 -11.49 26.81 23.14
N ILE A 15 -11.22 27.93 22.45
CA ILE A 15 -10.43 29.04 23.01
C ILE A 15 -11.23 29.79 24.06
N GLU A 16 -12.54 30.04 23.87
CA GLU A 16 -13.41 30.66 24.85
C GLU A 16 -13.61 29.80 26.09
N ASP A 17 -13.78 28.47 25.91
CA ASP A 17 -13.95 27.54 27.03
C ASP A 17 -12.73 27.60 27.96
N ILE A 18 -11.51 27.65 27.38
CA ILE A 18 -10.26 27.78 28.15
C ILE A 18 -10.14 29.19 28.77
N TYR A 19 -10.50 30.23 28.04
CA TYR A 19 -10.47 31.62 28.55
C TYR A 19 -11.33 31.80 29.79
N VAL A 20 -12.56 31.27 29.77
CA VAL A 20 -13.48 31.36 30.90
C VAL A 20 -12.95 30.60 32.13
N SER A 21 -12.32 29.47 31.93
CA SER A 21 -11.80 28.62 33.01
C SER A 21 -10.39 28.97 33.47
N SER A 22 -9.74 29.99 32.90
CA SER A 22 -8.35 30.40 33.20
C SER A 22 -8.31 31.70 34.00
N SER A 23 -7.20 31.97 34.70
CA SER A 23 -6.92 33.18 35.45
C SER A 23 -5.47 33.66 35.22
N GLY A 24 -5.17 34.89 35.66
CA GLY A 24 -3.86 35.49 35.65
C GLY A 24 -3.21 35.56 34.25
N ALA A 25 -1.89 35.31 34.17
CA ALA A 25 -1.11 35.41 32.94
C ALA A 25 -1.57 34.49 31.81
N ILE A 26 -2.20 33.36 32.11
CA ILE A 26 -2.77 32.43 31.11
C ILE A 26 -3.94 33.08 30.41
N LYS A 27 -4.84 33.74 31.16
CA LYS A 27 -5.99 34.44 30.62
C LYS A 27 -5.58 35.56 29.67
N GLU A 28 -4.51 36.30 30.00
CA GLU A 28 -3.95 37.34 29.14
C GLU A 28 -3.43 36.77 27.81
N LYS A 29 -2.67 35.67 27.86
CA LYS A 29 -2.17 35.00 26.65
C LYS A 29 -3.31 34.54 25.73
N ILE A 30 -4.38 33.99 26.32
CA ILE A 30 -5.54 33.52 25.54
C ILE A 30 -6.32 34.74 24.99
N ALA A 31 -6.38 35.84 25.70
CA ALA A 31 -7.00 37.08 25.22
C ALA A 31 -6.37 37.57 23.91
N ILE A 32 -5.05 37.42 23.76
CA ILE A 32 -4.33 37.77 22.54
C ILE A 32 -4.76 36.86 21.37
N ILE A 33 -4.93 35.53 21.61
CA ILE A 33 -5.35 34.55 20.59
C ILE A 33 -6.80 34.83 20.12
N ARG A 34 -7.66 35.31 20.99
CA ARG A 34 -9.06 35.64 20.70
C ARG A 34 -9.25 36.79 19.71
N THR A 35 -8.22 37.54 19.38
CA THR A 35 -8.36 38.68 18.44
C THR A 35 -8.83 38.21 17.07
N ALA A 36 -9.73 38.98 16.44
CA ALA A 36 -10.28 38.63 15.13
C ALA A 36 -9.23 38.42 14.05
N ALA A 37 -8.09 39.10 14.12
CA ALA A 37 -6.98 38.96 13.17
C ALA A 37 -6.30 37.60 13.34
N ARG A 38 -6.02 37.16 14.56
CA ARG A 38 -5.40 35.84 14.83
C ARG A 38 -6.34 34.68 14.54
N MET A 39 -7.62 34.82 14.86
CA MET A 39 -8.64 33.84 14.51
C MET A 39 -8.74 33.64 12.98
N ARG A 40 -8.67 34.73 12.20
CA ARG A 40 -8.62 34.64 10.73
C ARG A 40 -7.35 33.94 10.23
N SER A 41 -6.19 34.26 10.81
CA SER A 41 -4.93 33.62 10.46
C SER A 41 -4.93 32.11 10.78
N LEU A 42 -5.42 31.72 11.97
CA LEU A 42 -5.60 30.34 12.40
C LEU A 42 -6.48 29.56 11.41
N HIS A 43 -7.66 30.08 11.11
CA HIS A 43 -8.58 29.46 10.17
C HIS A 43 -7.95 29.30 8.78
N LYS A 44 -7.27 30.34 8.28
CA LYS A 44 -6.59 30.28 6.98
C LYS A 44 -5.53 29.18 6.94
N LYS A 45 -4.64 29.09 7.94
CA LYS A 45 -3.58 28.06 8.01
C LYS A 45 -4.18 26.64 8.03
N LEU A 46 -5.18 26.41 8.87
CA LEU A 46 -5.83 25.12 8.96
C LEU A 46 -6.62 24.77 7.70
N TRP A 47 -7.24 25.75 7.05
CA TRP A 47 -7.95 25.55 5.79
C TRP A 47 -7.01 25.24 4.63
N GLU A 48 -5.86 25.90 4.57
CA GLU A 48 -4.82 25.63 3.56
C GLU A 48 -4.30 24.20 3.66
N SER A 49 -4.20 23.63 4.88
CA SER A 49 -3.76 22.23 5.08
C SER A 49 -4.71 21.17 4.51
N GLN A 50 -5.97 21.53 4.19
CA GLN A 50 -6.94 20.66 3.53
C GLN A 50 -6.87 20.73 2.00
N ARG A 51 -6.01 21.55 1.43
CA ARG A 51 -5.85 21.62 -0.02
C ARG A 51 -4.78 20.66 -0.47
N VAL A 52 -5.14 19.72 -1.33
CA VAL A 52 -4.25 18.70 -1.85
C VAL A 52 -4.32 18.65 -3.37
N LYS A 53 -3.20 18.31 -3.99
CA LYS A 53 -3.16 17.91 -5.39
C LYS A 53 -3.53 16.44 -5.48
N THR A 54 -4.31 16.07 -6.48
CA THR A 54 -4.68 14.68 -6.74
C THR A 54 -4.17 14.26 -8.11
N ILE A 55 -4.06 12.95 -8.34
CA ILE A 55 -3.71 12.40 -9.65
C ILE A 55 -4.77 12.79 -10.70
N TRP A 56 -6.03 12.96 -10.30
CA TRP A 56 -7.09 13.41 -11.19
C TRP A 56 -7.00 14.90 -11.52
N HIS A 57 -6.55 15.73 -10.57
CA HIS A 57 -6.35 17.17 -10.70
C HIS A 57 -4.95 17.55 -10.30
N THR A 58 -4.01 17.49 -11.25
CA THR A 58 -2.58 17.75 -11.01
C THR A 58 -2.21 19.23 -11.03
N GLU A 59 -3.02 20.06 -11.68
CA GLU A 59 -2.68 21.46 -11.94
C GLU A 59 -2.71 22.35 -10.69
N ARG A 60 -3.73 22.22 -9.86
CA ARG A 60 -3.92 23.04 -8.68
C ARG A 60 -4.38 22.23 -7.47
N PRO A 61 -3.99 22.62 -6.24
CA PRO A 61 -4.54 22.01 -5.05
C PRO A 61 -6.04 22.28 -4.95
N LEU A 62 -6.84 21.26 -4.73
CA LEU A 62 -8.28 21.33 -4.50
C LEU A 62 -8.62 21.18 -3.03
N SER A 63 -9.75 21.76 -2.62
CA SER A 63 -10.32 21.48 -1.31
C SER A 63 -10.78 20.00 -1.25
N LEU A 64 -10.42 19.30 -0.19
CA LEU A 64 -10.83 17.91 0.04
C LEU A 64 -12.34 17.70 -0.04
N THR A 65 -13.13 18.66 0.42
CA THR A 65 -14.61 18.58 0.35
C THR A 65 -15.15 18.49 -1.07
N SER A 66 -14.39 18.96 -2.06
CA SER A 66 -14.83 18.97 -3.45
C SER A 66 -14.72 17.62 -4.15
N PHE A 67 -13.86 16.71 -3.67
CA PHE A 67 -13.60 15.43 -4.33
C PHE A 67 -13.52 14.22 -3.39
N PHE A 68 -13.34 14.44 -2.07
CA PHE A 68 -13.20 13.32 -1.14
C PHE A 68 -14.53 12.55 -0.99
N TYR A 69 -14.43 11.25 -1.12
CA TYR A 69 -15.50 10.30 -0.83
C TYR A 69 -15.18 9.59 0.49
N PRO A 70 -16.05 9.68 1.52
CA PRO A 70 -15.79 9.08 2.82
C PRO A 70 -15.65 7.57 2.72
N VAL A 71 -14.53 7.05 3.20
CA VAL A 71 -14.27 5.62 3.25
C VAL A 71 -15.02 4.94 4.39
N ARG A 72 -15.29 3.65 4.25
CA ARG A 72 -15.81 2.83 5.35
C ARG A 72 -14.64 2.30 6.16
N VAL A 73 -14.83 2.22 7.47
CA VAL A 73 -13.89 1.59 8.41
C VAL A 73 -14.59 0.51 9.22
N THR A 74 -13.89 -0.57 9.51
CA THR A 74 -14.33 -1.62 10.43
C THR A 74 -13.47 -1.56 11.69
N THR A 75 -14.10 -1.68 12.85
CA THR A 75 -13.42 -1.84 14.13
C THR A 75 -13.06 -3.31 14.33
N GLN A 76 -11.99 -3.59 15.07
CA GLN A 76 -11.55 -4.95 15.39
C GLN A 76 -12.71 -5.78 15.97
N GLY A 77 -12.93 -6.99 15.42
CA GLY A 77 -14.02 -7.88 15.79
C GLY A 77 -15.32 -7.70 15.00
N SER A 78 -15.44 -6.68 14.15
CA SER A 78 -16.59 -6.50 13.26
C SER A 78 -16.38 -7.19 11.92
N SER A 79 -17.48 -7.66 11.30
CA SER A 79 -17.42 -8.23 9.95
C SER A 79 -16.93 -7.20 8.93
N PRO A 80 -16.03 -7.55 7.99
CA PRO A 80 -15.50 -6.63 6.96
C PRO A 80 -16.59 -5.94 6.12
N ASN A 81 -17.77 -6.57 6.00
CA ASN A 81 -18.88 -6.02 5.22
C ASN A 81 -19.76 -5.01 6.00
N MET A 82 -19.55 -4.85 7.30
CA MET A 82 -20.32 -3.94 8.16
C MET A 82 -19.61 -2.62 8.48
N GLY A 83 -18.64 -2.20 7.67
CA GLY A 83 -17.89 -0.97 7.93
C GLY A 83 -18.77 0.29 7.93
N THR A 84 -18.55 1.15 8.93
CA THR A 84 -19.23 2.46 9.07
C THR A 84 -18.47 3.53 8.28
N ARG A 85 -19.19 4.44 7.59
CA ARG A 85 -18.56 5.59 6.93
C ARG A 85 -17.99 6.54 7.95
N LEU A 86 -16.70 6.82 7.85
CA LEU A 86 -16.02 7.72 8.76
C LEU A 86 -16.11 9.16 8.24
N THR A 87 -16.90 9.98 8.92
CA THR A 87 -17.15 11.37 8.56
C THR A 87 -16.67 12.36 9.61
N SER A 88 -16.46 11.91 10.86
CA SER A 88 -15.98 12.69 11.99
C SER A 88 -15.08 11.82 12.88
N LEU A 89 -14.22 12.42 13.70
CA LEU A 89 -13.52 11.71 14.76
C LEU A 89 -14.49 11.16 15.82
N ASP A 90 -15.64 11.77 15.98
CA ASP A 90 -16.66 11.34 16.94
C ASP A 90 -17.43 10.09 16.47
N ASP A 91 -17.27 9.67 15.20
CA ASP A 91 -17.78 8.39 14.69
C ASP A 91 -16.93 7.21 15.18
N LEU A 92 -15.72 7.46 15.72
CA LEU A 92 -14.84 6.44 16.27
C LEU A 92 -15.19 6.15 17.74
N PRO A 93 -15.11 4.88 18.17
CA PRO A 93 -15.66 4.44 19.45
C PRO A 93 -14.96 5.05 20.68
N ASN A 94 -13.69 5.43 20.55
CA ASN A 94 -12.87 5.89 21.69
C ASN A 94 -12.08 7.15 21.35
N ASN A 95 -11.40 7.70 22.38
CA ASN A 95 -10.57 8.89 22.19
C ASN A 95 -9.30 8.56 21.37
N HIS A 96 -8.71 7.38 21.56
CA HIS A 96 -7.47 6.98 20.93
C HIS A 96 -7.72 5.87 19.89
N ASN A 97 -7.42 6.15 18.64
CA ASN A 97 -7.69 5.23 17.53
C ASN A 97 -6.53 5.13 16.56
N ILE A 98 -6.31 3.92 16.05
CA ILE A 98 -5.42 3.65 14.91
C ILE A 98 -6.29 3.34 13.71
N ILE A 99 -5.96 3.93 12.56
CA ILE A 99 -6.54 3.58 11.27
C ILE A 99 -5.50 2.86 10.43
N PHE A 100 -5.73 1.58 10.21
CA PHE A 100 -4.95 0.78 9.29
C PHE A 100 -5.50 0.85 7.88
N GLY A 101 -4.57 0.90 6.93
CA GLY A 101 -4.91 0.81 5.52
C GLY A 101 -3.68 0.51 4.68
N THR A 102 -3.88 -0.22 3.59
CA THR A 102 -2.83 -0.52 2.61
C THR A 102 -2.50 0.73 1.77
N VAL A 103 -1.47 0.60 0.93
CA VAL A 103 -1.10 1.68 0.00
C VAL A 103 -2.27 1.98 -0.94
N GLY A 104 -2.50 3.26 -1.20
CA GLY A 104 -3.57 3.69 -2.12
C GLY A 104 -4.99 3.71 -1.54
N GLN A 105 -5.21 3.29 -0.29
CA GLN A 105 -6.51 3.39 0.38
C GLN A 105 -6.86 4.79 0.88
N GLY A 106 -5.94 5.75 0.79
CA GLY A 106 -6.21 7.15 1.08
C GLY A 106 -6.13 7.54 2.56
N LYS A 107 -5.31 6.87 3.38
CA LYS A 107 -5.10 7.19 4.81
C LYS A 107 -4.85 8.66 5.06
N SER A 108 -3.80 9.23 4.46
CA SER A 108 -3.43 10.64 4.65
C SER A 108 -4.50 11.61 4.15
N ILE A 109 -5.24 11.23 3.10
CA ILE A 109 -6.38 12.00 2.61
C ILE A 109 -7.53 11.99 3.63
N LEU A 110 -7.79 10.83 4.23
CA LEU A 110 -8.78 10.68 5.30
C LEU A 110 -8.41 11.51 6.53
N VAL A 111 -7.14 11.43 6.99
CA VAL A 111 -6.65 12.21 8.14
C VAL A 111 -6.85 13.71 7.89
N ARG A 112 -6.50 14.21 6.69
CA ARG A 112 -6.73 15.63 6.31
C ARG A 112 -8.20 15.97 6.14
N TYR A 113 -9.05 15.03 5.73
CA TYR A 113 -10.50 15.23 5.70
C TYR A 113 -11.06 15.38 7.12
N LEU A 114 -10.64 14.51 8.05
CA LEU A 114 -11.04 14.58 9.45
C LEU A 114 -10.54 15.86 10.12
N LEU A 115 -9.31 16.31 9.81
CA LEU A 115 -8.83 17.64 10.18
C LEU A 115 -9.86 18.73 9.80
N GLY A 116 -10.35 18.69 8.57
CA GLY A 116 -11.34 19.63 8.10
C GLY A 116 -12.70 19.52 8.79
N ARG A 117 -13.06 18.33 9.22
CA ARG A 117 -14.28 18.11 10.02
C ARG A 117 -14.12 18.70 11.44
N GLU A 118 -12.97 18.50 12.07
CA GLU A 118 -12.65 19.08 13.38
C GLU A 118 -12.67 20.61 13.34
N ILE A 119 -12.12 21.23 12.30
CA ILE A 119 -12.19 22.69 12.12
C ILE A 119 -13.65 23.16 12.05
N ARG A 120 -14.52 22.42 11.36
CA ARG A 120 -15.94 22.78 11.21
C ARG A 120 -16.77 22.50 12.46
N SER A 121 -16.41 21.46 13.24
CA SER A 121 -17.10 21.17 14.51
C SER A 121 -16.84 22.27 15.53
N GLY A 122 -15.61 22.84 15.49
CA GLY A 122 -15.20 23.90 16.41
C GLY A 122 -15.12 23.45 17.87
N THR A 123 -15.07 22.16 18.14
CA THR A 123 -15.02 21.61 19.51
C THR A 123 -13.60 21.51 20.05
N ARG A 124 -12.64 21.25 19.17
CA ARG A 124 -11.22 21.03 19.47
C ARG A 124 -10.33 21.74 18.46
N ILE A 125 -9.09 22.02 18.82
CA ILE A 125 -8.06 22.54 17.91
C ILE A 125 -7.32 21.35 17.33
N PRO A 126 -7.43 21.06 16.00
CA PRO A 126 -6.76 19.94 15.43
C PRO A 126 -5.27 20.25 15.16
N VAL A 127 -4.40 19.34 15.59
CA VAL A 127 -2.96 19.37 15.36
C VAL A 127 -2.60 18.21 14.45
N LEU A 128 -2.34 18.50 13.18
CA LEU A 128 -1.85 17.53 12.21
C LEU A 128 -0.32 17.46 12.30
N PHE A 129 0.21 16.25 12.51
CA PHE A 129 1.63 15.96 12.53
C PHE A 129 1.95 14.73 11.67
N GLU A 130 2.84 14.90 10.72
CA GLU A 130 3.32 13.80 9.86
C GLU A 130 4.51 13.14 10.54
N LEU A 131 4.34 11.89 10.98
CA LEU A 131 5.32 11.18 11.83
C LEU A 131 6.68 10.93 11.16
N ARG A 132 6.75 10.96 9.84
CA ARG A 132 8.03 10.97 9.12
C ARG A 132 8.92 12.19 9.45
N ASN A 133 8.35 13.26 10.01
CA ASN A 133 9.08 14.46 10.41
C ASN A 133 9.58 14.40 11.87
N VAL A 134 9.34 13.29 12.56
CA VAL A 134 9.90 13.08 13.92
C VAL A 134 11.41 13.20 13.86
N ASN A 135 11.94 14.02 14.73
CA ASN A 135 13.37 14.24 14.89
C ASN A 135 13.86 13.78 16.29
N GLY A 136 15.09 14.08 16.66
CA GLY A 136 15.67 13.68 17.94
C GLY A 136 15.00 14.27 19.19
N SER A 137 14.12 15.29 19.07
CA SER A 137 13.38 15.90 20.18
C SER A 137 12.20 15.01 20.62
N LYS A 138 11.65 15.26 21.82
CA LYS A 138 10.44 14.56 22.27
C LYS A 138 9.24 14.91 21.39
N LEU A 139 8.41 13.93 21.07
CA LEU A 139 7.21 14.12 20.25
C LEU A 139 6.28 15.19 20.84
N ILE A 140 6.13 15.20 22.17
CA ILE A 140 5.26 16.17 22.85
C ILE A 140 5.74 17.63 22.65
N ASP A 141 7.04 17.86 22.59
CA ASP A 141 7.61 19.19 22.36
C ASP A 141 7.38 19.65 20.92
N GLN A 142 7.52 18.72 19.97
CA GLN A 142 7.23 18.96 18.56
C GLN A 142 5.73 19.25 18.31
N LEU A 143 4.83 18.56 19.04
CA LEU A 143 3.40 18.80 19.00
C LEU A 143 3.04 20.16 19.63
N ALA A 144 3.69 20.55 20.74
CA ALA A 144 3.50 21.84 21.37
C ALA A 144 4.00 23.00 20.48
N GLU A 145 5.13 22.82 19.81
CA GLU A 145 5.62 23.77 18.81
C GLU A 145 4.63 23.91 17.66
N ARG A 146 4.13 22.78 17.12
CA ARG A 146 3.14 22.79 16.03
C ARG A 146 1.83 23.48 16.44
N PHE A 147 1.33 23.19 17.64
CA PHE A 147 0.15 23.84 18.22
C PHE A 147 0.35 25.36 18.32
N SER A 148 1.50 25.79 18.88
CA SER A 148 1.86 27.20 19.01
C SER A 148 1.96 27.91 17.67
N ALA A 149 2.57 27.24 16.67
CA ALA A 149 2.65 27.75 15.31
C ALA A 149 1.27 27.91 14.64
N ILE A 150 0.35 26.97 14.89
CA ILE A 150 -1.04 27.06 14.44
C ILE A 150 -1.71 28.30 15.04
N LEU A 151 -1.59 28.51 16.35
CA LEU A 151 -2.14 29.67 17.05
C LEU A 151 -1.44 31.00 16.73
N GLY A 152 -0.27 30.94 16.10
CA GLY A 152 0.54 32.13 15.77
C GLY A 152 1.15 32.80 17.01
N ILE A 153 1.52 32.01 18.00
CA ILE A 153 2.18 32.44 19.24
C ILE A 153 3.58 31.82 19.32
N PRO A 154 4.50 32.41 20.11
CA PRO A 154 5.74 31.73 20.47
C PRO A 154 5.47 30.38 21.12
N ASN A 155 6.43 29.43 20.97
CA ASN A 155 6.27 28.11 21.59
C ASN A 155 5.96 28.24 23.08
N ASN A 156 4.85 27.63 23.52
CA ASN A 156 4.37 27.73 24.89
C ASN A 156 3.80 26.38 25.34
N VAL A 157 4.66 25.62 26.02
CA VAL A 157 4.33 24.27 26.51
C VAL A 157 3.22 24.32 27.58
N ASP A 158 3.18 25.35 28.43
CA ASP A 158 2.15 25.47 29.47
C ASP A 158 0.76 25.66 28.86
N LEU A 159 0.64 26.54 27.85
CA LEU A 159 -0.62 26.74 27.17
C LEU A 159 -1.07 25.49 26.42
N PHE A 160 -0.15 24.78 25.76
CA PHE A 160 -0.43 23.50 25.11
C PHE A 160 -0.97 22.48 26.13
N SER A 161 -0.28 22.32 27.27
CA SER A 161 -0.70 21.39 28.33
C SER A 161 -2.12 21.68 28.83
N ILE A 162 -2.45 22.95 29.07
CA ILE A 162 -3.79 23.36 29.55
C ILE A 162 -4.88 22.96 28.53
N PHE A 163 -4.64 23.19 27.23
CA PHE A 163 -5.61 22.80 26.20
C PHE A 163 -5.71 21.28 26.09
N ALA A 164 -4.59 20.57 26.20
CA ALA A 164 -4.56 19.12 26.13
C ALA A 164 -5.22 18.44 27.33
N GLU A 165 -4.95 18.89 28.56
CA GLU A 165 -5.56 18.37 29.79
C GLU A 165 -7.09 18.51 29.81
N LYS A 166 -7.60 19.54 29.15
CA LYS A 166 -9.05 19.77 29.02
C LYS A 166 -9.68 19.14 27.76
N GLY A 167 -8.94 18.27 27.06
CA GLY A 167 -9.40 17.59 25.86
C GLY A 167 -9.75 18.55 24.69
N LYS A 168 -9.17 19.75 24.66
CA LYS A 168 -9.45 20.75 23.62
C LYS A 168 -8.51 20.67 22.41
N ILE A 169 -7.74 19.59 22.31
CA ILE A 169 -6.87 19.28 21.17
C ILE A 169 -7.27 17.93 20.56
N SER A 170 -7.23 17.85 19.25
CA SER A 170 -7.26 16.59 18.50
C SER A 170 -5.91 16.37 17.84
N PHE A 171 -5.21 15.32 18.20
CA PHE A 171 -3.94 14.93 17.58
C PHE A 171 -4.20 14.03 16.37
N LEU A 172 -3.79 14.46 15.20
CA LEU A 172 -3.88 13.72 13.94
C LEU A 172 -2.47 13.33 13.51
N LEU A 173 -2.03 12.13 13.89
CA LEU A 173 -0.69 11.61 13.67
C LEU A 173 -0.69 10.75 12.40
N ASP A 174 -0.16 11.28 11.30
CA ASP A 174 -0.22 10.61 10.00
C ASP A 174 1.09 9.88 9.66
N GLY A 175 0.98 8.61 9.24
CA GLY A 175 2.07 7.86 8.66
C GLY A 175 3.05 7.24 9.65
N PHE A 176 2.60 6.44 10.61
CA PHE A 176 3.49 5.70 11.52
C PHE A 176 4.48 4.77 10.78
N ASP A 177 4.03 4.17 9.67
CA ASP A 177 4.86 3.33 8.80
C ASP A 177 5.96 4.09 8.03
N GLU A 178 5.96 5.42 8.12
CA GLU A 178 6.93 6.31 7.46
C GLU A 178 8.03 6.80 8.41
N ILE A 179 8.01 6.38 9.69
CA ILE A 179 9.03 6.71 10.68
C ILE A 179 10.33 5.99 10.34
N ASP A 180 11.44 6.68 10.45
CA ASP A 180 12.77 6.07 10.30
C ASP A 180 13.00 4.99 11.38
N SER A 181 13.60 3.85 10.99
CA SER A 181 13.79 2.67 11.84
C SER A 181 14.36 2.97 13.23
N ASP A 182 15.32 3.90 13.28
CA ASP A 182 16.03 4.29 14.51
C ASP A 182 15.12 5.03 15.51
N ASN A 183 14.02 5.61 15.04
CA ASN A 183 13.08 6.39 15.84
C ASN A 183 11.79 5.63 16.18
N ILE A 184 11.53 4.46 15.58
CA ILE A 184 10.24 3.75 15.74
C ILE A 184 9.96 3.44 17.20
N GLN A 185 10.89 2.82 17.91
CA GLN A 185 10.68 2.39 19.30
C GLN A 185 10.46 3.59 20.23
N LYS A 186 11.29 4.62 20.11
CA LYS A 186 11.16 5.86 20.87
C LYS A 186 9.80 6.52 20.61
N THR A 187 9.42 6.69 19.34
CA THR A 187 8.16 7.33 18.98
C THR A 187 6.94 6.52 19.43
N THR A 188 7.02 5.18 19.39
CA THR A 188 5.95 4.30 19.91
C THR A 188 5.72 4.56 21.40
N THR A 189 6.79 4.61 22.20
CA THR A 189 6.70 4.92 23.64
C THR A 189 6.15 6.33 23.87
N GLU A 190 6.62 7.32 23.12
CA GLU A 190 6.16 8.72 23.25
C GLU A 190 4.68 8.92 22.84
N ILE A 191 4.15 8.12 21.90
CA ILE A 191 2.72 8.11 21.56
C ILE A 191 1.90 7.48 22.70
N GLU A 192 2.42 6.42 23.31
CA GLU A 192 1.78 5.79 24.48
C GLU A 192 1.74 6.76 25.66
N ASP A 193 2.86 7.41 25.98
CA ASP A 193 2.95 8.45 27.02
C ASP A 193 1.98 9.62 26.75
N LEU A 194 1.84 10.04 25.49
CA LEU A 194 0.89 11.10 25.10
C LEU A 194 -0.55 10.69 25.42
N SER A 195 -0.92 9.43 25.13
CA SER A 195 -2.26 8.92 25.39
C SER A 195 -2.57 8.79 26.88
N PHE A 196 -1.61 8.38 27.69
CA PHE A 196 -1.74 8.33 29.15
C PHE A 196 -1.82 9.72 29.77
N LYS A 197 -1.02 10.65 29.27
CA LYS A 197 -0.97 12.02 29.83
C LYS A 197 -2.21 12.83 29.50
N TYR A 198 -2.81 12.61 28.34
CA TYR A 198 -3.97 13.39 27.86
C TYR A 198 -5.13 12.49 27.40
N PRO A 199 -5.74 11.72 28.33
CA PRO A 199 -6.77 10.74 28.00
C PRO A 199 -8.04 11.33 27.39
N GLU A 200 -8.31 12.62 27.63
CA GLU A 200 -9.48 13.34 27.10
C GLU A 200 -9.25 13.88 25.67
N CYS A 201 -8.02 13.86 25.18
CA CYS A 201 -7.72 14.26 23.81
C CYS A 201 -8.14 13.19 22.81
N ARG A 202 -8.63 13.60 21.66
CA ARG A 202 -8.77 12.68 20.51
C ARG A 202 -7.40 12.48 19.88
N ILE A 203 -6.94 11.23 19.79
CA ILE A 203 -5.70 10.86 19.11
C ILE A 203 -6.05 9.90 17.97
N LEU A 204 -5.76 10.30 16.74
CA LEU A 204 -5.89 9.47 15.56
C LEU A 204 -4.51 9.20 14.99
N LEU A 205 -4.13 7.93 14.91
CA LEU A 205 -2.90 7.45 14.30
C LEU A 205 -3.21 6.74 12.98
N SER A 206 -2.52 7.06 11.90
CA SER A 206 -2.62 6.29 10.66
C SER A 206 -1.38 5.45 10.41
N SER A 207 -1.56 4.22 9.90
CA SER A 207 -0.46 3.30 9.62
C SER A 207 -0.83 2.22 8.61
N ARG A 208 0.18 1.47 8.15
CA ARG A 208 -0.03 0.17 7.50
C ARG A 208 -0.27 -0.93 8.55
N PRO A 209 -0.93 -2.05 8.16
CA PRO A 209 -1.31 -3.10 9.13
C PRO A 209 -0.14 -3.78 9.86
N ASP A 210 1.03 -3.87 9.20
CA ASP A 210 2.16 -4.66 9.69
C ASP A 210 3.22 -3.80 10.39
N THR A 211 2.79 -2.94 11.31
CA THR A 211 3.68 -2.04 12.05
C THR A 211 3.54 -2.22 13.56
N GLU A 212 4.54 -1.76 14.30
CA GLU A 212 4.62 -1.87 15.76
C GLU A 212 3.49 -1.13 16.48
N CYS A 213 2.87 -0.12 15.84
CA CYS A 213 1.79 0.65 16.47
C CYS A 213 0.55 -0.18 16.84
N LYS A 214 0.38 -1.38 16.27
CA LYS A 214 -0.70 -2.31 16.69
C LYS A 214 -0.56 -2.78 18.13
N ASN A 215 0.60 -2.61 18.75
CA ASN A 215 0.87 -2.99 20.14
C ASN A 215 0.57 -1.87 21.14
N LEU A 216 0.15 -0.68 20.69
CA LEU A 216 -0.25 0.42 21.56
C LEU A 216 -1.50 0.03 22.35
N THR A 217 -1.38 -0.05 23.68
CA THR A 217 -2.39 -0.65 24.56
C THR A 217 -3.64 0.21 24.75
N GLN A 218 -3.50 1.54 24.60
CA GLN A 218 -4.59 2.51 24.79
C GLN A 218 -5.35 2.82 23.49
N PHE A 219 -5.00 2.15 22.37
CA PHE A 219 -5.54 2.48 21.06
C PHE A 219 -6.47 1.39 20.53
N TYR A 220 -7.61 1.81 20.02
CA TYR A 220 -8.55 0.96 19.30
C TYR A 220 -8.19 0.91 17.81
N THR A 221 -8.16 -0.29 17.26
CA THR A 221 -7.76 -0.52 15.88
C THR A 221 -8.97 -0.51 14.94
N ASN A 222 -8.86 0.27 13.89
CA ASN A 222 -9.84 0.37 12.83
C ASN A 222 -9.15 0.11 11.48
N THR A 223 -9.81 -0.55 10.54
CA THR A 223 -9.25 -0.85 9.22
C THR A 223 -10.10 -0.23 8.13
N ILE A 224 -9.46 0.44 7.17
CA ILE A 224 -10.15 0.98 5.99
C ILE A 224 -10.63 -0.19 5.13
N CYS A 225 -11.94 -0.21 4.85
CA CYS A 225 -12.53 -1.19 3.95
C CYS A 225 -12.18 -0.89 2.49
N PRO A 226 -12.02 -1.92 1.65
CA PRO A 226 -12.01 -1.74 0.20
C PRO A 226 -13.27 -1.05 -0.29
N LEU A 227 -13.18 -0.37 -1.44
CA LEU A 227 -14.38 0.10 -2.14
C LEU A 227 -15.24 -1.10 -2.55
N SER A 228 -16.52 -1.03 -2.25
CA SER A 228 -17.49 -2.03 -2.71
C SER A 228 -18.10 -1.61 -4.06
N PRO A 229 -18.79 -2.51 -4.78
CA PRO A 229 -19.49 -2.15 -6.00
C PRO A 229 -20.44 -0.95 -5.84
N GLU A 230 -21.11 -0.84 -4.69
CA GLU A 230 -22.04 0.26 -4.38
C GLU A 230 -21.31 1.59 -4.16
N ASP A 231 -20.03 1.55 -3.79
CA ASP A 231 -19.21 2.74 -3.60
C ASP A 231 -18.73 3.34 -4.93
N LEU A 232 -18.69 2.56 -6.02
CA LEU A 232 -18.05 2.99 -7.27
C LEU A 232 -18.75 4.20 -7.90
N PHE A 233 -20.07 4.15 -8.05
CA PHE A 233 -20.79 5.26 -8.66
C PHE A 233 -20.63 6.56 -7.86
N PRO A 234 -20.93 6.62 -6.55
CA PRO A 234 -20.78 7.86 -5.79
C PRO A 234 -19.32 8.31 -5.66
N PHE A 235 -18.36 7.38 -5.62
CA PHE A 235 -16.93 7.69 -5.66
C PHE A 235 -16.55 8.39 -6.96
N TYR A 236 -16.86 7.78 -8.11
CA TYR A 236 -16.51 8.36 -9.42
C TYR A 236 -17.25 9.67 -9.69
N LYS A 237 -18.53 9.75 -9.36
CA LYS A 237 -19.30 11.02 -9.46
C LYS A 237 -18.63 12.15 -8.67
N LYS A 238 -18.09 11.83 -7.49
CA LYS A 238 -17.41 12.80 -6.63
C LYS A 238 -16.10 13.32 -7.21
N ILE A 239 -15.29 12.45 -7.84
CA ILE A 239 -13.98 12.83 -8.41
C ILE A 239 -14.08 13.42 -9.81
N THR A 240 -14.99 12.91 -10.65
CA THR A 240 -15.11 13.31 -12.07
C THR A 240 -15.99 14.52 -12.25
N LYS A 241 -17.04 14.67 -11.44
CA LYS A 241 -18.12 15.64 -11.57
C LYS A 241 -18.89 15.56 -12.89
N ASP A 242 -18.85 14.38 -13.52
CA ASP A 242 -19.46 14.06 -14.80
C ASP A 242 -20.27 12.79 -14.61
N GLU A 243 -21.59 12.91 -14.64
CA GLU A 243 -22.50 11.80 -14.36
C GLU A 243 -22.57 10.82 -15.54
N ASP A 244 -22.57 11.34 -16.77
CA ASP A 244 -22.62 10.49 -17.98
C ASP A 244 -21.35 9.67 -18.11
N PHE A 245 -20.19 10.27 -17.90
CA PHE A 245 -18.93 9.55 -17.86
C PHE A 245 -18.94 8.50 -16.74
N THR A 246 -19.44 8.84 -15.56
CA THR A 246 -19.51 7.93 -14.41
C THR A 246 -20.39 6.72 -14.72
N ASN A 247 -21.56 6.92 -15.32
CA ASN A 247 -22.47 5.83 -15.72
C ASN A 247 -21.79 4.87 -16.70
N ARG A 248 -21.14 5.40 -17.76
CA ARG A 248 -20.41 4.57 -18.75
C ARG A 248 -19.27 3.80 -18.09
N LEU A 249 -18.47 4.43 -17.24
CA LEU A 249 -17.34 3.79 -16.56
C LEU A 249 -17.82 2.66 -15.63
N VAL A 250 -18.82 2.91 -14.80
CA VAL A 250 -19.34 1.90 -13.87
C VAL A 250 -19.98 0.72 -14.62
N ALA A 251 -20.73 0.98 -15.68
CA ALA A 251 -21.28 -0.08 -16.53
C ALA A 251 -20.17 -0.92 -17.19
N ALA A 252 -19.13 -0.28 -17.70
CA ALA A 252 -17.98 -0.98 -18.27
C ALA A 252 -17.25 -1.84 -17.23
N ILE A 253 -17.05 -1.35 -16.00
CA ILE A 253 -16.45 -2.12 -14.91
C ILE A 253 -17.30 -3.35 -14.54
N ALA A 254 -18.62 -3.21 -14.53
CA ALA A 254 -19.52 -4.31 -14.19
C ALA A 254 -19.42 -5.51 -15.13
N THR A 255 -19.13 -5.26 -16.41
CA THR A 255 -18.96 -6.29 -17.45
C THR A 255 -17.54 -6.86 -17.55
N THR A 256 -16.60 -6.34 -16.79
CA THR A 256 -15.17 -6.69 -16.87
C THR A 256 -14.84 -7.96 -16.06
N PRO A 257 -13.80 -8.74 -16.45
CA PRO A 257 -13.33 -9.89 -15.68
C PRO A 257 -13.00 -9.56 -14.24
N THR A 258 -13.17 -10.53 -13.35
CA THR A 258 -12.99 -10.36 -11.88
C THR A 258 -11.62 -9.78 -11.52
N LYS A 259 -10.54 -10.15 -12.24
CA LYS A 259 -9.18 -9.64 -12.00
C LYS A 259 -9.09 -8.12 -12.08
N ILE A 260 -9.69 -7.50 -13.09
CA ILE A 260 -9.67 -6.03 -13.24
C ILE A 260 -10.53 -5.35 -12.19
N ARG A 261 -11.62 -5.99 -11.74
CA ARG A 261 -12.43 -5.46 -10.64
C ARG A 261 -11.65 -5.31 -9.33
N GLU A 262 -10.55 -6.06 -9.16
CA GLU A 262 -9.64 -5.88 -8.02
C GLU A 262 -8.95 -4.50 -8.03
N LEU A 263 -8.72 -3.89 -9.21
CA LEU A 263 -8.15 -2.53 -9.30
C LEU A 263 -9.01 -1.49 -8.62
N VAL A 264 -10.33 -1.62 -8.68
CA VAL A 264 -11.23 -0.61 -8.12
C VAL A 264 -11.44 -0.74 -6.61
N LYS A 265 -10.80 -1.69 -5.96
CA LYS A 265 -10.87 -1.86 -4.51
C LYS A 265 -10.19 -0.73 -3.72
N THR A 266 -9.23 -0.04 -4.31
CA THR A 266 -8.59 1.11 -3.67
C THR A 266 -8.90 2.40 -4.41
N PRO A 267 -9.11 3.53 -3.70
CA PRO A 267 -9.38 4.83 -4.33
C PRO A 267 -8.32 5.25 -5.35
N LEU A 268 -7.05 4.93 -5.09
CA LEU A 268 -5.96 5.25 -5.99
C LEU A 268 -6.11 4.51 -7.33
N LEU A 269 -6.18 3.17 -7.30
CA LEU A 269 -6.26 2.37 -8.51
C LEU A 269 -7.57 2.61 -9.26
N ALA A 270 -8.67 2.81 -8.53
CA ALA A 270 -9.95 3.22 -9.13
C ALA A 270 -9.81 4.56 -9.88
N THR A 271 -9.08 5.53 -9.31
CA THR A 271 -8.83 6.82 -10.00
C THR A 271 -7.95 6.64 -11.23
N LEU A 272 -6.91 5.81 -11.16
CA LEU A 272 -6.05 5.51 -12.30
C LEU A 272 -6.81 4.80 -13.41
N LEU A 273 -7.71 3.86 -13.07
CA LEU A 273 -8.58 3.22 -14.06
C LEU A 273 -9.52 4.21 -14.75
N ALA A 274 -10.10 5.17 -14.00
CA ALA A 274 -10.91 6.22 -14.59
C ALA A 274 -10.11 7.11 -15.56
N ILE A 275 -8.82 7.36 -15.26
CA ILE A 275 -7.91 8.09 -16.12
C ILE A 275 -7.66 7.32 -17.42
N SER A 276 -7.32 6.02 -17.34
CA SER A 276 -7.13 5.16 -18.51
C SER A 276 -8.41 5.08 -19.35
N TYR A 277 -9.56 4.79 -18.72
CA TYR A 277 -10.85 4.72 -19.40
C TYR A 277 -11.23 6.04 -20.09
N ARG A 278 -10.91 7.19 -19.50
CA ARG A 278 -11.17 8.49 -20.11
C ARG A 278 -10.41 8.69 -21.42
N ALA A 279 -9.20 8.15 -21.50
CA ALA A 279 -8.35 8.25 -22.68
C ALA A 279 -8.73 7.22 -23.76
N ALA A 280 -8.91 5.95 -23.38
CA ALA A 280 -9.07 4.84 -24.31
C ALA A 280 -10.55 4.46 -24.57
N GLN A 281 -11.50 4.91 -23.75
CA GLN A 281 -12.93 4.56 -23.75
C GLN A 281 -13.17 3.03 -23.64
N LYS A 282 -12.19 2.28 -23.15
CA LYS A 282 -12.27 0.84 -22.89
C LYS A 282 -11.65 0.51 -21.53
N ILE A 283 -12.08 -0.60 -20.94
CA ILE A 283 -11.42 -1.17 -19.75
C ILE A 283 -10.35 -2.15 -20.23
N PRO A 284 -9.11 -2.08 -19.70
CA PRO A 284 -8.06 -3.05 -19.99
C PRO A 284 -8.48 -4.48 -19.62
N LEU A 285 -7.96 -5.47 -20.35
CA LEU A 285 -8.29 -6.89 -20.13
C LEU A 285 -7.60 -7.48 -18.90
N ASP A 286 -6.40 -6.98 -18.58
CA ASP A 286 -5.61 -7.42 -17.44
C ASP A 286 -4.73 -6.28 -16.86
N PHE A 287 -4.00 -6.58 -15.79
CA PHE A 287 -3.12 -5.62 -15.14
C PHE A 287 -1.96 -5.16 -16.02
N ALA A 288 -1.45 -6.04 -16.88
CA ALA A 288 -0.33 -5.71 -17.74
C ALA A 288 -0.74 -4.68 -18.80
N GLU A 289 -1.89 -4.90 -19.46
CA GLU A 289 -2.47 -3.93 -20.40
C GLU A 289 -2.78 -2.60 -19.69
N PHE A 290 -3.32 -2.67 -18.46
CA PHE A 290 -3.63 -1.48 -17.67
C PHE A 290 -2.39 -0.60 -17.42
N TYR A 291 -1.29 -1.17 -16.93
CA TYR A 291 -0.09 -0.38 -16.62
C TYR A 291 0.66 0.07 -17.87
N ASP A 292 0.60 -0.71 -18.94
CA ASP A 292 1.19 -0.35 -20.23
C ASP A 292 0.50 0.87 -20.84
N GLU A 293 -0.83 0.86 -20.88
CA GLU A 293 -1.63 1.98 -21.35
C GLU A 293 -1.53 3.19 -20.41
N LEU A 294 -1.51 2.95 -19.08
CA LEU A 294 -1.51 4.01 -18.09
C LEU A 294 -0.30 4.95 -18.26
N PHE A 295 0.90 4.40 -18.48
CA PHE A 295 2.11 5.22 -18.64
C PHE A 295 1.98 6.14 -19.85
N GLN A 296 1.54 5.59 -20.99
CA GLN A 296 1.33 6.35 -22.21
C GLN A 296 0.26 7.44 -22.02
N VAL A 297 -0.86 7.08 -21.40
CA VAL A 297 -1.95 8.03 -21.12
C VAL A 297 -1.46 9.17 -20.22
N LEU A 298 -0.66 8.89 -19.20
CA LEU A 298 -0.13 9.91 -18.30
C LEU A 298 0.84 10.86 -19.00
N LEU A 299 1.67 10.36 -19.91
CA LEU A 299 2.57 11.18 -20.74
C LEU A 299 1.79 12.07 -21.72
N ILE A 300 0.82 11.49 -22.45
CA ILE A 300 0.01 12.21 -23.47
C ILE A 300 -0.93 13.24 -22.81
N ARG A 301 -1.54 12.89 -21.68
CA ARG A 301 -2.48 13.77 -20.96
C ARG A 301 -1.85 15.10 -20.57
N HIS A 302 -0.57 15.08 -20.32
CA HIS A 302 0.19 16.27 -20.01
C HIS A 302 0.34 17.20 -21.23
N ASP A 303 0.36 16.63 -22.43
CA ASP A 303 0.52 17.38 -23.66
C ASP A 303 -0.79 17.99 -24.20
N SER A 304 -1.95 17.39 -23.82
CA SER A 304 -3.25 17.74 -24.42
C SER A 304 -4.19 18.57 -23.52
N SER A 305 -3.84 18.84 -22.26
CA SER A 305 -4.80 19.40 -21.29
C SER A 305 -5.06 20.91 -21.39
N LYS A 306 -4.37 21.66 -22.30
CA LYS A 306 -4.70 23.06 -22.62
C LYS A 306 -4.36 23.41 -24.07
N LEU A 307 -5.30 23.95 -24.79
CA LEU A 307 -5.09 24.76 -26.00
C LEU A 307 -4.04 25.86 -25.69
N GLY A 308 -2.79 25.63 -26.11
CA GLY A 308 -1.74 26.65 -26.08
C GLY A 308 -0.72 26.61 -24.93
N TRP A 309 -0.81 25.70 -23.96
CA TRP A 309 0.19 25.61 -22.88
C TRP A 309 0.69 24.16 -22.71
N ARG A 310 1.77 23.81 -23.43
CA ARG A 310 2.56 22.61 -23.13
C ARG A 310 3.42 22.92 -21.91
N ARG A 311 3.31 22.15 -20.82
CA ARG A 311 4.41 22.11 -19.86
C ARG A 311 5.61 21.56 -20.61
N GLN A 312 6.61 22.39 -20.81
CA GLN A 312 7.86 21.92 -21.41
C GLN A 312 8.43 20.84 -20.51
N ARG A 313 8.65 19.66 -21.07
CA ARG A 313 9.47 18.64 -20.44
C ARG A 313 10.83 19.29 -20.17
N LYS A 314 11.40 18.98 -19.04
CA LYS A 314 12.75 19.42 -18.73
C LYS A 314 13.77 18.61 -19.53
N THR A 315 13.50 17.30 -19.68
CA THR A 315 14.29 16.41 -20.52
C THR A 315 13.97 16.61 -22.00
N LYS A 316 14.99 16.42 -22.86
CA LYS A 316 14.82 16.35 -24.33
C LYS A 316 14.43 14.93 -24.80
N LEU A 317 14.17 14.01 -23.86
CA LEU A 317 13.86 12.61 -24.14
C LEU A 317 12.45 12.46 -24.75
N ASN A 318 12.30 11.52 -25.67
CA ASN A 318 11.00 11.10 -26.16
C ASN A 318 10.30 10.15 -25.16
N ASP A 319 9.02 9.84 -25.40
CA ASP A 319 8.20 9.01 -24.48
C ASP A 319 8.79 7.63 -24.25
N ARG A 320 9.36 7.01 -25.29
CA ARG A 320 9.97 5.69 -25.23
C ARG A 320 11.26 5.71 -24.40
N GLU A 321 12.08 6.73 -24.56
CA GLU A 321 13.32 6.91 -23.79
C GLU A 321 13.02 7.14 -22.31
N ILE A 322 12.04 7.99 -21.99
CA ILE A 322 11.59 8.22 -20.60
C ILE A 322 11.11 6.88 -19.99
N GLN A 323 10.31 6.12 -20.74
CA GLN A 323 9.81 4.83 -20.29
C GLN A 323 10.94 3.83 -20.06
N GLN A 324 11.92 3.74 -20.97
CA GLN A 324 13.08 2.84 -20.82
C GLN A 324 13.88 3.14 -19.55
N ILE A 325 14.15 4.42 -19.28
CA ILE A 325 14.84 4.82 -18.05
C ILE A 325 13.99 4.50 -16.83
N PHE A 326 12.66 4.72 -16.88
CA PHE A 326 11.77 4.41 -15.78
C PHE A 326 11.66 2.90 -15.51
N GLU A 327 11.69 2.07 -16.53
CA GLU A 327 11.78 0.61 -16.43
C GLU A 327 13.08 0.19 -15.72
N ALA A 328 14.24 0.74 -16.14
CA ALA A 328 15.53 0.48 -15.52
C ALA A 328 15.58 0.96 -14.05
N PHE A 329 15.04 2.16 -13.78
CA PHE A 329 14.90 2.71 -12.43
C PHE A 329 14.04 1.82 -11.52
N SER A 330 12.92 1.34 -12.05
CA SER A 330 12.02 0.45 -11.31
C SER A 330 12.70 -0.89 -10.99
N PHE A 331 13.44 -1.46 -11.92
CA PHE A 331 14.20 -2.68 -11.69
C PHE A 331 15.35 -2.49 -10.69
N ALA A 332 16.14 -1.43 -10.85
CA ALA A 332 17.25 -1.11 -9.95
C ALA A 332 16.76 -0.86 -8.51
N SER A 333 15.66 -0.14 -8.36
CA SER A 333 15.04 0.13 -7.07
C SER A 333 14.44 -1.14 -6.44
N ARG A 334 13.84 -2.01 -7.25
CA ARG A 334 13.28 -3.29 -6.79
C ARG A 334 14.35 -4.26 -6.28
N LYS A 335 15.54 -4.24 -6.86
CA LYS A 335 16.71 -4.99 -6.34
C LYS A 335 17.09 -4.58 -4.92
N ARG A 336 16.83 -3.34 -4.52
CA ARG A 336 17.02 -2.84 -3.14
C ARG A 336 15.85 -3.17 -2.20
N GLN A 337 14.81 -3.81 -2.70
CA GLN A 337 13.58 -4.18 -1.96
C GLN A 337 12.91 -2.99 -1.26
N SER A 338 13.02 -1.80 -1.83
CA SER A 338 12.45 -0.57 -1.28
C SER A 338 11.56 0.13 -2.30
N THR A 339 10.42 0.63 -1.84
CA THR A 339 9.51 1.48 -2.61
C THR A 339 9.68 2.96 -2.30
N ASN A 340 10.48 3.27 -1.27
CA ASN A 340 10.72 4.64 -0.79
C ASN A 340 12.23 4.92 -0.77
N PHE A 341 12.62 6.11 -1.17
CA PHE A 341 14.02 6.51 -1.27
C PHE A 341 14.19 7.92 -0.72
N ASP A 342 15.31 8.22 -0.06
CA ASP A 342 15.76 9.60 0.07
C ASP A 342 16.15 10.17 -1.31
N LYS A 343 16.30 11.48 -1.37
CA LYS A 343 16.60 12.18 -2.64
C LYS A 343 17.93 11.75 -3.24
N GLU A 344 18.93 11.46 -2.42
CA GLU A 344 20.26 11.04 -2.86
C GLU A 344 20.21 9.64 -3.48
N THR A 345 19.59 8.70 -2.80
CA THR A 345 19.36 7.34 -3.33
C THR A 345 18.56 7.37 -4.63
N ALA A 346 17.49 8.17 -4.70
CA ALA A 346 16.69 8.30 -5.92
C ALA A 346 17.50 8.91 -7.08
N TYR A 347 18.35 9.92 -6.80
CA TYR A 347 19.25 10.50 -7.77
C TYR A 347 20.25 9.46 -8.30
N GLN A 348 20.89 8.71 -7.40
CA GLN A 348 21.85 7.68 -7.80
C GLN A 348 21.19 6.59 -8.65
N LEU A 349 20.02 6.09 -8.24
CA LEU A 349 19.25 5.11 -9.02
C LEU A 349 18.88 5.63 -10.40
N ALA A 350 18.45 6.88 -10.51
CA ALA A 350 18.12 7.50 -11.80
C ALA A 350 19.35 7.69 -12.68
N SER A 351 20.48 8.17 -12.11
CA SER A 351 21.75 8.32 -12.83
C SER A 351 22.24 6.97 -13.38
N ASP A 352 22.21 5.91 -12.56
CA ASP A 352 22.62 4.58 -12.99
C ASP A 352 21.70 4.01 -14.07
N SER A 353 20.38 4.32 -13.99
CA SER A 353 19.40 3.89 -14.98
C SER A 353 19.56 4.60 -16.32
N ILE A 354 19.89 5.89 -16.31
CA ILE A 354 20.20 6.65 -17.52
C ILE A 354 21.43 6.04 -18.24
N LYS A 355 22.49 5.75 -17.46
CA LYS A 355 23.72 5.10 -17.98
C LYS A 355 23.42 3.72 -18.53
N GLU A 356 22.64 2.90 -17.80
CA GLU A 356 22.24 1.55 -18.24
C GLU A 356 21.49 1.58 -19.58
N CYS A 357 20.65 2.57 -19.79
CA CYS A 357 19.94 2.77 -21.05
C CYS A 357 20.79 3.39 -22.16
N GLN A 358 22.03 3.79 -21.87
CA GLN A 358 22.94 4.48 -22.80
C GLN A 358 22.32 5.77 -23.38
N LEU A 359 21.51 6.46 -22.59
CA LEU A 359 20.87 7.71 -22.95
C LEU A 359 21.56 8.89 -22.27
N GLN A 360 21.38 10.09 -22.85
CA GLN A 360 21.90 11.32 -22.26
C GLN A 360 20.75 12.18 -21.75
N SER A 361 20.70 12.39 -20.45
CA SER A 361 19.73 13.27 -19.79
C SER A 361 20.27 13.77 -18.47
N ASP A 362 19.86 14.97 -18.07
CA ASP A 362 20.06 15.40 -16.69
C ASP A 362 19.20 14.54 -15.75
N THR A 363 19.82 14.09 -14.68
CA THR A 363 19.18 13.16 -13.73
C THR A 363 18.05 13.83 -12.94
N MET A 364 18.22 15.10 -12.56
CA MET A 364 17.19 15.85 -11.84
C MET A 364 16.01 16.17 -12.74
N ASP A 365 16.28 16.51 -14.00
CA ASP A 365 15.24 16.78 -15.00
C ASP A 365 14.40 15.52 -15.26
N PHE A 366 15.03 14.34 -15.36
CA PHE A 366 14.31 13.06 -15.48
C PHE A 366 13.41 12.79 -14.26
N LEU A 367 13.96 12.91 -13.05
CA LEU A 367 13.17 12.69 -11.82
C LEU A 367 12.02 13.70 -11.71
N ASP A 368 12.26 14.96 -12.12
CA ASP A 368 11.22 15.98 -12.14
C ASP A 368 10.13 15.68 -13.16
N ASP A 369 10.48 15.20 -14.37
CA ASP A 369 9.51 14.83 -15.39
C ASP A 369 8.67 13.63 -14.94
N ILE A 370 9.28 12.54 -14.43
CA ILE A 370 8.52 11.39 -13.91
C ILE A 370 7.59 11.82 -12.77
N ARG A 371 8.07 12.63 -11.82
CA ARG A 371 7.27 13.09 -10.69
C ARG A 371 6.12 14.00 -11.09
N LYS A 372 6.39 14.99 -11.96
CA LYS A 372 5.45 16.06 -12.30
C LYS A 372 4.52 15.70 -13.45
N ILE A 373 4.98 14.87 -14.38
CA ILE A 373 4.23 14.49 -15.58
C ILE A 373 3.43 13.22 -15.35
N THR A 374 4.10 12.13 -14.96
CA THR A 374 3.40 10.86 -14.79
C THR A 374 2.73 10.71 -13.43
N CYS A 375 3.19 11.44 -12.42
CA CYS A 375 2.76 11.26 -11.02
C CYS A 375 2.94 9.82 -10.49
N LEU A 376 3.80 9.02 -11.12
CA LEU A 376 4.08 7.65 -10.70
C LEU A 376 5.12 7.58 -9.57
N LEU A 377 5.91 8.67 -9.42
CA LEU A 377 6.71 8.94 -8.23
C LEU A 377 6.10 10.14 -7.50
N LEU A 378 5.95 9.99 -6.21
CA LEU A 378 5.46 11.03 -5.31
C LEU A 378 6.62 11.53 -4.45
N GLU A 379 6.73 12.84 -4.31
CA GLU A 379 7.63 13.46 -3.34
C GLU A 379 6.85 13.73 -2.07
N ASP A 380 7.37 13.25 -0.98
CA ASP A 380 6.81 13.45 0.33
C ASP A 380 7.91 13.84 1.32
N GLY A 381 8.00 15.13 1.61
CA GLY A 381 9.09 15.71 2.39
C GLY A 381 10.45 15.49 1.73
N LYS A 382 11.33 14.73 2.38
CA LYS A 382 12.67 14.40 1.89
C LYS A 382 12.75 13.09 1.09
N LYS A 383 11.63 12.34 0.97
CA LYS A 383 11.58 11.02 0.34
C LYS A 383 10.82 11.06 -0.99
N LEU A 384 11.23 10.20 -1.90
CA LEU A 384 10.51 9.85 -3.12
C LEU A 384 9.96 8.43 -2.98
N SER A 385 8.74 8.20 -3.41
CA SER A 385 8.11 6.88 -3.36
C SER A 385 7.33 6.59 -4.63
N PHE A 386 7.24 5.32 -5.00
CA PHE A 386 6.29 4.91 -6.03
C PHE A 386 4.85 5.15 -5.53
N VAL A 387 3.99 5.62 -6.42
CA VAL A 387 2.56 5.84 -6.13
C VAL A 387 1.86 4.57 -5.66
N HIS A 388 2.35 3.42 -6.11
CA HIS A 388 1.93 2.09 -5.68
C HIS A 388 3.04 1.07 -5.96
N ALA A 389 3.18 0.04 -5.12
CA ALA A 389 4.19 -1.00 -5.29
C ALA A 389 4.05 -1.72 -6.64
N SER A 390 2.82 -2.01 -7.07
CA SER A 390 2.57 -2.70 -8.33
C SER A 390 3.02 -1.92 -9.58
N VAL A 391 3.16 -0.60 -9.51
CA VAL A 391 3.78 0.20 -10.58
C VAL A 391 5.26 -0.16 -10.69
N GLN A 392 5.97 -0.18 -9.56
CA GLN A 392 7.38 -0.58 -9.52
C GLN A 392 7.57 -2.01 -10.04
N GLU A 393 6.74 -2.94 -9.58
CA GLU A 393 6.78 -4.36 -9.93
C GLU A 393 6.53 -4.58 -11.43
N PHE A 394 5.52 -3.92 -11.99
CA PHE A 394 5.23 -4.01 -13.42
C PHE A 394 6.37 -3.48 -14.29
N PHE A 395 6.87 -2.26 -14.00
CA PHE A 395 7.95 -1.67 -14.80
C PHE A 395 9.27 -2.40 -14.60
N ALA A 396 9.52 -3.01 -13.44
CA ALA A 396 10.65 -3.91 -13.24
C ALA A 396 10.53 -5.18 -14.09
N ALA A 397 9.34 -5.78 -14.18
CA ALA A 397 9.08 -6.91 -15.07
C ALA A 397 9.26 -6.52 -16.55
N ARG A 398 8.75 -5.35 -16.93
CA ARG A 398 8.88 -4.81 -18.29
C ARG A 398 10.34 -4.55 -18.67
N TYR A 399 11.18 -4.10 -17.73
CA TYR A 399 12.62 -3.99 -17.95
C TYR A 399 13.23 -5.32 -18.39
N ILE A 400 12.87 -6.45 -17.76
CA ILE A 400 13.36 -7.78 -18.14
C ILE A 400 12.83 -8.18 -19.53
N LYS A 401 11.56 -7.92 -19.82
CA LYS A 401 10.97 -8.16 -21.15
C LYS A 401 11.77 -7.48 -22.26
N THR A 402 12.25 -6.27 -22.04
CA THR A 402 12.97 -5.48 -23.06
C THR A 402 14.45 -5.84 -23.19
N ARG A 403 15.00 -6.69 -22.32
CA ARG A 403 16.40 -7.14 -22.40
C ARG A 403 16.63 -8.18 -23.47
N THR A 404 17.88 -8.25 -23.93
CA THR A 404 18.34 -9.32 -24.83
C THR A 404 18.15 -10.69 -24.17
N GLN A 405 18.04 -11.72 -25.00
CA GLN A 405 17.77 -13.07 -24.52
C GLN A 405 18.78 -13.54 -23.48
N PRO A 406 20.13 -13.39 -23.64
CA PRO A 406 21.09 -13.86 -22.63
C PRO A 406 20.92 -13.16 -21.27
N VAL A 407 20.53 -11.88 -21.25
CA VAL A 407 20.30 -11.13 -20.01
C VAL A 407 19.04 -11.63 -19.31
N ALA A 408 17.96 -11.84 -20.05
CA ALA A 408 16.72 -12.37 -19.52
C ALA A 408 16.89 -13.81 -18.99
N GLU A 409 17.59 -14.69 -19.71
CA GLU A 409 17.92 -16.05 -19.26
C GLU A 409 18.69 -16.04 -17.93
N LYS A 410 19.68 -15.16 -17.79
CA LYS A 410 20.42 -14.99 -16.55
C LYS A 410 19.52 -14.58 -15.38
N TYR A 411 18.55 -13.71 -15.63
CA TYR A 411 17.56 -13.32 -14.62
C TYR A 411 16.70 -14.51 -14.20
N TYR A 412 16.11 -15.25 -15.14
CA TYR A 412 15.29 -16.42 -14.85
C TYR A 412 16.08 -17.53 -14.13
N ALA A 413 17.34 -17.73 -14.49
CA ALA A 413 18.22 -18.67 -13.78
C ALA A 413 18.46 -18.26 -12.31
N GLN A 414 18.58 -16.95 -12.04
CA GLN A 414 18.68 -16.45 -10.66
C GLN A 414 17.39 -16.67 -9.87
N LEU A 415 16.22 -16.54 -10.49
CA LEU A 415 14.97 -16.88 -9.84
C LEU A 415 14.94 -18.36 -9.43
N LEU A 416 15.36 -19.25 -10.32
CA LEU A 416 15.43 -20.69 -10.03
C LEU A 416 16.41 -21.04 -8.90
N SER A 417 17.39 -20.19 -8.59
CA SER A 417 18.30 -20.39 -7.45
C SER A 417 17.69 -20.03 -6.09
N GLY A 418 16.38 -19.78 -6.00
CA GLY A 418 15.65 -19.48 -4.77
C GLY A 418 15.31 -18.00 -4.56
N LYS A 419 15.76 -17.11 -5.46
CA LYS A 419 15.47 -15.66 -5.35
C LYS A 419 14.05 -15.28 -5.74
N TRP A 420 13.26 -16.21 -6.28
CA TRP A 420 11.89 -15.98 -6.74
C TRP A 420 10.94 -15.42 -5.65
N LEU A 421 11.18 -15.73 -4.37
CA LEU A 421 10.36 -15.25 -3.25
C LEU A 421 10.24 -13.72 -3.20
N ASN A 422 11.32 -13.03 -3.53
CA ASN A 422 11.37 -11.58 -3.54
C ASN A 422 10.81 -10.96 -4.84
N TRP A 423 10.48 -11.79 -5.86
CA TRP A 423 10.09 -11.36 -7.20
C TRP A 423 8.76 -11.99 -7.66
N LEU A 424 7.89 -12.33 -6.71
CA LEU A 424 6.62 -13.02 -7.00
C LEU A 424 5.72 -12.23 -7.94
N GLU A 425 5.57 -10.93 -7.70
CA GLU A 425 4.68 -10.10 -8.51
C GLU A 425 5.27 -9.85 -9.90
N GLU A 426 6.58 -9.66 -10.00
CA GLU A 426 7.26 -9.55 -11.29
C GLU A 426 7.13 -10.84 -12.10
N ILE A 427 7.21 -12.01 -11.48
CA ILE A 427 6.97 -13.30 -12.15
C ILE A 427 5.53 -13.36 -12.68
N ASN A 428 4.54 -12.91 -11.90
CA ASN A 428 3.15 -12.86 -12.33
C ASN A 428 2.96 -11.94 -13.54
N PHE A 429 3.63 -10.79 -13.57
CA PHE A 429 3.64 -9.91 -14.74
C PHE A 429 4.37 -10.53 -15.93
N LEU A 430 5.57 -11.09 -15.72
CA LEU A 430 6.37 -11.72 -16.79
C LEU A 430 5.64 -12.89 -17.46
N ARG A 431 4.85 -13.65 -16.73
CA ARG A 431 3.98 -14.69 -17.30
C ARG A 431 2.97 -14.14 -18.31
N GLN A 432 2.60 -12.86 -18.21
CA GLN A 432 1.66 -12.20 -19.11
C GLN A 432 2.39 -11.49 -20.25
N ILE A 433 3.44 -10.72 -19.94
CA ILE A 433 4.09 -9.84 -20.92
C ILE A 433 5.30 -10.47 -21.62
N ASP A 434 5.91 -11.50 -21.05
CA ASP A 434 7.09 -12.24 -21.57
C ASP A 434 6.85 -13.75 -21.52
N THR A 435 5.65 -14.18 -21.92
CA THR A 435 5.12 -15.54 -21.75
C THR A 435 6.08 -16.62 -22.23
N HIS A 436 6.66 -16.46 -23.42
CA HIS A 436 7.55 -17.47 -24.01
C HIS A 436 8.79 -17.69 -23.14
N ARG A 437 9.56 -16.63 -22.80
CA ARG A 437 10.80 -16.75 -22.03
C ARG A 437 10.54 -17.14 -20.57
N ALA A 438 9.49 -16.56 -19.96
CA ALA A 438 9.09 -16.93 -18.61
C ALA A 438 8.71 -18.41 -18.52
N THR A 439 7.98 -18.93 -19.50
CA THR A 439 7.60 -20.35 -19.58
C THR A 439 8.82 -21.24 -19.78
N LYS A 440 9.66 -20.93 -20.77
CA LYS A 440 10.82 -21.74 -21.14
C LYS A 440 11.91 -21.78 -20.06
N TYR A 441 12.26 -20.61 -19.51
CA TYR A 441 13.44 -20.48 -18.65
C TYR A 441 13.14 -20.46 -17.15
N PHE A 442 11.87 -20.33 -16.76
CA PHE A 442 11.48 -20.35 -15.34
C PHE A 442 10.40 -21.39 -15.03
N ILE A 443 9.22 -21.32 -15.69
CA ILE A 443 8.05 -22.11 -15.28
C ILE A 443 8.30 -23.62 -15.48
N ILE A 444 8.72 -24.04 -16.70
CA ILE A 444 8.99 -25.44 -16.99
C ILE A 444 10.11 -25.99 -16.07
N PRO A 445 11.28 -25.34 -15.95
CA PRO A 445 12.32 -25.81 -15.03
C PRO A 445 11.90 -25.87 -13.55
N ASP A 446 11.04 -24.95 -13.09
CA ASP A 446 10.52 -24.97 -11.73
C ASP A 446 9.53 -26.12 -11.52
N ILE A 447 8.64 -26.37 -12.49
CA ILE A 447 7.76 -27.55 -12.47
C ILE A 447 8.59 -28.83 -12.46
N ASP A 448 9.64 -28.93 -13.30
CA ASP A 448 10.51 -30.09 -13.34
C ASP A 448 11.16 -30.42 -12.00
N ARG A 449 11.69 -29.38 -11.34
CA ARG A 449 12.27 -29.53 -9.98
C ARG A 449 11.21 -29.98 -8.96
N THR A 450 10.00 -29.40 -9.05
CA THR A 450 8.89 -29.75 -8.16
C THR A 450 8.44 -31.19 -8.38
N VAL A 451 8.15 -31.57 -9.62
CA VAL A 451 7.65 -32.90 -9.99
C VAL A 451 8.69 -33.98 -9.67
N LYS A 452 9.98 -33.74 -10.00
CA LYS A 452 11.06 -34.70 -9.71
C LYS A 452 11.15 -35.09 -8.23
N ALA A 453 10.79 -34.16 -7.33
CA ALA A 453 10.81 -34.43 -5.89
C ALA A 453 9.71 -35.39 -5.44
N PHE A 454 8.65 -35.59 -6.24
CA PHE A 454 7.50 -36.45 -5.91
C PHE A 454 7.44 -37.76 -6.67
N LEU A 455 8.16 -37.90 -7.79
CA LEU A 455 8.13 -39.12 -8.57
C LEU A 455 9.10 -40.17 -8.01
N ASN A 456 8.64 -41.42 -8.01
CA ASN A 456 9.50 -42.59 -7.77
C ASN A 456 10.28 -42.97 -9.03
N SER A 457 11.05 -44.05 -8.95
CA SER A 457 11.85 -44.58 -10.08
C SER A 457 10.99 -45.02 -11.28
N SER A 458 9.73 -45.31 -11.07
CA SER A 458 8.77 -45.67 -12.13
C SER A 458 8.03 -44.46 -12.74
N GLY A 459 8.34 -43.24 -12.27
CA GLY A 459 7.73 -42.02 -12.78
C GLY A 459 6.29 -41.77 -12.27
N SER A 460 5.85 -42.47 -11.22
CA SER A 460 4.55 -42.28 -10.58
C SER A 460 4.68 -41.57 -9.22
N VAL A 461 3.62 -40.90 -8.78
CA VAL A 461 3.57 -40.28 -7.45
C VAL A 461 3.40 -41.37 -6.41
N ALA A 462 4.41 -41.58 -5.58
CA ALA A 462 4.41 -42.60 -4.54
C ALA A 462 3.86 -42.06 -3.22
N LYS A 463 3.12 -42.92 -2.48
CA LYS A 463 2.55 -42.57 -1.17
C LYS A 463 3.65 -42.14 -0.19
N GLU A 464 4.76 -42.84 -0.17
CA GLU A 464 5.91 -42.55 0.69
C GLU A 464 6.50 -41.16 0.42
N THR A 465 6.41 -40.68 -0.82
CA THR A 465 6.88 -39.34 -1.21
C THR A 465 5.90 -38.27 -0.74
N VAL A 466 4.59 -38.54 -0.82
CA VAL A 466 3.55 -37.67 -0.29
C VAL A 466 3.68 -37.54 1.22
N ASP A 467 3.85 -38.67 1.93
CA ASP A 467 4.00 -38.69 3.39
C ASP A 467 5.27 -37.94 3.82
N ARG A 468 6.38 -38.15 3.11
CA ARG A 468 7.63 -37.40 3.34
C ARG A 468 7.41 -35.89 3.15
N TYR A 469 6.67 -35.47 2.13
CA TYR A 469 6.37 -34.08 1.89
C TYR A 469 5.52 -33.47 3.04
N LEU A 470 4.45 -34.13 3.45
CA LEU A 470 3.61 -33.69 4.56
C LEU A 470 4.37 -33.66 5.91
N THR A 471 5.40 -34.53 6.06
CA THR A 471 6.28 -34.55 7.23
C THR A 471 7.26 -33.37 7.25
N GLN A 472 7.63 -32.84 6.09
CA GLN A 472 8.57 -31.70 5.98
C GLN A 472 7.91 -30.35 6.29
N LEU A 473 6.59 -30.32 6.38
CA LEU A 473 5.81 -29.13 6.75
C LEU A 473 5.39 -29.27 8.22
N SER A 474 5.74 -28.30 9.04
CA SER A 474 5.36 -28.28 10.46
C SER A 474 4.90 -26.90 10.89
N VAL A 475 4.10 -26.88 11.97
CA VAL A 475 3.73 -25.64 12.63
C VAL A 475 4.75 -25.36 13.72
N ALA A 476 5.53 -24.29 13.58
CA ALA A 476 6.50 -23.87 14.57
C ALA A 476 5.94 -22.75 15.43
N ARG A 477 6.32 -22.78 16.70
CA ARG A 477 6.10 -21.69 17.65
C ARG A 477 7.37 -20.84 17.66
N SER A 478 7.26 -19.59 17.30
CA SER A 478 8.33 -18.60 17.49
C SER A 478 7.94 -17.69 18.66
N THR A 479 8.69 -17.76 19.72
CA THR A 479 8.52 -16.87 20.87
C THR A 479 9.60 -15.81 20.80
N THR A 480 9.22 -14.56 20.64
CA THR A 480 10.14 -13.43 20.78
C THR A 480 9.89 -12.78 22.12
N THR A 481 10.90 -12.81 23.00
CA THR A 481 10.88 -12.06 24.25
C THR A 481 11.44 -10.67 23.97
N ARG A 482 10.59 -9.66 24.11
CA ARG A 482 11.00 -8.26 24.02
C ARG A 482 10.49 -7.57 25.29
N ASP A 483 11.39 -6.95 26.04
CA ASP A 483 11.08 -6.19 27.26
C ASP A 483 10.25 -6.96 28.33
N GLY A 484 10.60 -8.24 28.54
CA GLY A 484 9.93 -9.10 29.51
C GLY A 484 8.54 -9.62 29.10
N LYS A 485 8.04 -9.25 27.94
CA LYS A 485 6.80 -9.80 27.37
C LYS A 485 7.11 -10.81 26.27
N GLU A 486 6.64 -12.02 26.46
CA GLU A 486 6.69 -13.07 25.44
C GLU A 486 5.56 -12.88 24.43
N THR A 487 5.93 -12.63 23.17
CA THR A 487 4.98 -12.65 22.07
C THR A 487 5.15 -13.96 21.31
N THR A 488 4.15 -14.80 21.36
CA THR A 488 4.14 -16.08 20.65
C THR A 488 3.52 -15.89 19.27
N ARG A 489 4.28 -16.26 18.23
CA ARG A 489 3.81 -16.33 16.84
C ARG A 489 3.87 -17.78 16.38
N TYR A 490 2.90 -18.20 15.60
CA TYR A 490 2.90 -19.50 14.94
C TYR A 490 3.25 -19.28 13.47
N ALA A 491 4.19 -20.04 12.96
CA ALA A 491 4.62 -19.99 11.57
C ALA A 491 4.68 -21.39 11.00
N VAL A 492 4.45 -21.53 9.70
CA VAL A 492 4.74 -22.78 9.01
C VAL A 492 6.24 -22.89 8.83
N GLU A 493 6.87 -23.82 9.50
CA GLU A 493 8.26 -24.18 9.28
C GLU A 493 8.35 -25.18 8.14
N ILE A 494 9.14 -24.86 7.14
CA ILE A 494 9.39 -25.76 6.02
C ILE A 494 10.82 -26.26 6.13
N ARG A 495 10.93 -27.56 6.36
CA ARG A 495 12.22 -28.26 6.42
C ARG A 495 12.67 -28.75 5.04
N LEU A 496 12.15 -28.14 3.97
CA LEU A 496 12.50 -28.50 2.60
C LEU A 496 13.87 -27.95 2.22
N THR A 497 14.72 -28.81 1.71
CA THR A 497 16.02 -28.45 1.14
C THR A 497 15.88 -27.69 -0.19
N ILE A 498 14.75 -27.83 -0.88
CA ILE A 498 14.46 -27.17 -2.15
C ILE A 498 13.06 -26.59 -2.08
N MET A 499 12.98 -25.28 -2.10
CA MET A 499 11.72 -24.56 -2.17
C MET A 499 11.55 -23.98 -3.57
N THR A 500 10.53 -24.42 -4.29
CA THR A 500 10.19 -23.94 -5.61
C THR A 500 8.91 -23.09 -5.58
N TYR A 501 8.70 -22.29 -6.61
CA TYR A 501 7.49 -21.48 -6.75
C TYR A 501 6.21 -22.34 -6.74
N HIS A 502 6.21 -23.47 -7.47
CA HIS A 502 5.06 -24.38 -7.53
C HIS A 502 4.82 -25.14 -6.22
N TYR A 503 5.86 -25.38 -5.43
CA TYR A 503 5.70 -25.88 -4.07
C TYR A 503 4.88 -24.93 -3.19
N SER A 504 5.13 -23.64 -3.29
CA SER A 504 4.41 -22.67 -2.47
C SER A 504 2.91 -22.64 -2.78
N LEU A 505 2.54 -22.84 -4.04
CA LEU A 505 1.13 -22.93 -4.45
C LEU A 505 0.46 -24.19 -3.93
N LEU A 506 1.16 -25.33 -3.95
CA LEU A 506 0.65 -26.59 -3.42
C LEU A 506 0.49 -26.52 -1.90
N ASN A 507 1.48 -25.98 -1.19
CA ASN A 507 1.44 -25.77 0.25
C ASN A 507 0.21 -24.96 0.69
N LYS A 508 -0.13 -23.91 -0.04
CA LYS A 508 -1.30 -23.10 0.27
C LYS A 508 -2.59 -23.91 0.25
N ARG A 509 -2.78 -24.75 -0.77
CA ARG A 509 -3.98 -25.61 -0.88
C ARG A 509 -4.10 -26.62 0.26
N ILE A 510 -2.97 -27.20 0.67
CA ILE A 510 -2.94 -28.15 1.80
C ILE A 510 -3.18 -27.41 3.12
N TYR A 511 -2.59 -26.26 3.27
CA TYR A 511 -2.81 -25.39 4.42
C TYR A 511 -4.31 -25.05 4.57
N ASP A 512 -4.93 -24.57 3.50
CA ASP A 512 -6.36 -24.20 3.49
C ASP A 512 -7.26 -25.41 3.84
N LEU A 513 -6.85 -26.64 3.48
CA LEU A 513 -7.54 -27.86 3.89
C LEU A 513 -7.39 -28.17 5.39
N LEU A 514 -6.18 -28.02 5.93
CA LEU A 514 -5.89 -28.42 7.32
C LEU A 514 -6.37 -27.38 8.34
N PHE A 515 -6.34 -26.10 7.97
CA PHE A 515 -6.50 -24.99 8.90
C PHE A 515 -7.64 -24.02 8.53
N GLY A 516 -8.27 -24.21 7.38
CA GLY A 516 -9.26 -23.29 6.84
C GLY A 516 -8.66 -22.22 5.92
N PRO A 517 -9.49 -21.54 5.11
CA PRO A 517 -9.03 -20.64 4.08
C PRO A 517 -8.30 -19.42 4.66
N THR A 518 -7.13 -19.12 4.09
CA THR A 518 -6.37 -17.89 4.37
C THR A 518 -7.05 -16.68 3.75
N ALA A 519 -6.97 -15.52 4.42
CA ALA A 519 -7.49 -14.28 3.87
C ALA A 519 -6.80 -13.92 2.52
N PRO A 520 -7.53 -13.30 1.58
CA PRO A 520 -6.95 -12.87 0.32
C PRO A 520 -5.77 -11.90 0.56
N GLY A 521 -4.59 -12.23 0.03
CA GLY A 521 -3.38 -11.40 0.17
C GLY A 521 -2.46 -11.80 1.33
N GLU A 522 -2.85 -12.71 2.21
CA GLU A 522 -1.94 -13.26 3.22
C GLU A 522 -0.88 -14.15 2.57
N LYS A 523 0.39 -13.82 2.84
CA LYS A 523 1.52 -14.68 2.47
C LYS A 523 1.58 -15.83 3.46
N LEU A 524 1.78 -17.06 2.99
CA LEU A 524 1.96 -18.28 3.83
C LEU A 524 3.11 -18.16 4.85
N TRP A 525 3.96 -17.17 4.69
CA TRP A 525 5.15 -16.92 5.48
C TRP A 525 4.90 -15.75 6.45
N GLY A 526 4.87 -16.04 7.74
CA GLY A 526 4.75 -15.01 8.78
C GLY A 526 3.31 -14.66 9.20
N VAL A 527 2.34 -15.46 8.87
CA VAL A 527 0.96 -15.30 9.34
C VAL A 527 0.89 -15.66 10.82
N GLY A 528 0.44 -14.72 11.65
CA GLY A 528 0.07 -15.01 13.03
C GLY A 528 -1.21 -15.83 13.04
N PHE A 529 -1.10 -17.10 13.38
CA PHE A 529 -2.25 -18.00 13.48
C PHE A 529 -3.01 -17.78 14.78
N ASN A 530 -4.30 -17.53 14.69
CA ASN A 530 -5.25 -17.79 15.77
C ASN A 530 -5.57 -19.29 15.74
N GLN A 531 -4.65 -20.16 16.18
CA GLN A 531 -4.83 -21.60 16.02
C GLN A 531 -4.71 -22.37 17.32
N ASP A 532 -5.34 -23.55 17.28
CA ASP A 532 -5.29 -24.54 18.32
C ASP A 532 -3.83 -24.81 18.76
N PRO A 533 -3.49 -24.53 20.03
CA PRO A 533 -2.15 -24.78 20.55
C PRO A 533 -1.70 -26.24 20.41
N SER A 534 -2.61 -27.18 20.24
CA SER A 534 -2.33 -28.62 20.04
C SER A 534 -1.58 -28.91 18.72
N CYS A 535 -1.58 -28.00 17.76
CA CYS A 535 -0.88 -28.16 16.48
C CYS A 535 0.61 -27.78 16.52
N ILE A 536 1.10 -27.21 17.64
CA ILE A 536 2.48 -26.73 17.77
C ILE A 536 3.47 -27.91 17.70
N ASN A 537 4.58 -27.69 16.97
CA ASN A 537 5.65 -28.67 16.75
C ASN A 537 5.18 -29.97 16.06
N ARG A 538 4.02 -29.96 15.44
CA ARG A 538 3.50 -31.11 14.71
C ARG A 538 3.63 -30.91 13.22
N THR A 539 3.90 -32.00 12.52
CA THR A 539 3.95 -32.00 11.05
C THR A 539 2.53 -32.00 10.47
N TYR A 540 2.39 -31.56 9.22
CA TYR A 540 1.12 -31.63 8.50
C TYR A 540 0.60 -33.06 8.40
N LEU A 541 1.51 -34.05 8.29
CA LEU A 541 1.14 -35.47 8.31
C LEU A 541 0.46 -35.84 9.64
N GLN A 542 1.07 -35.47 10.77
CA GLN A 542 0.49 -35.76 12.10
C GLN A 542 -0.85 -35.08 12.29
N ILE A 543 -0.95 -33.80 11.90
CA ILE A 543 -2.21 -33.04 12.02
C ILE A 543 -3.30 -33.65 11.14
N ALA A 544 -2.96 -34.06 9.91
CA ALA A 544 -3.93 -34.71 9.00
C ALA A 544 -4.41 -36.04 9.53
N LEU A 545 -3.52 -36.83 10.12
CA LEU A 545 -3.88 -38.16 10.72
C LEU A 545 -4.77 -37.99 11.95
N ASP A 546 -4.50 -37.00 12.81
CA ASP A 546 -5.31 -36.75 14.01
C ASP A 546 -6.71 -36.21 13.71
N LYS A 547 -6.81 -35.39 12.63
CA LYS A 547 -8.12 -34.96 12.14
C LYS A 547 -8.96 -36.10 11.53
N GLY A 548 -8.39 -37.31 11.46
CA GLY A 548 -9.03 -38.53 11.01
C GLY A 548 -8.58 -38.98 9.63
N GLY A 549 -8.76 -40.26 9.36
CA GLY A 549 -8.32 -40.90 8.10
C GLY A 549 -8.87 -40.24 6.83
N THR A 550 -10.05 -39.66 6.88
CA THR A 550 -10.64 -38.90 5.76
C THR A 550 -9.86 -37.61 5.46
N CYS A 551 -9.37 -36.90 6.48
CA CYS A 551 -8.56 -35.67 6.31
C CYS A 551 -7.20 -36.01 5.70
N TYR A 552 -6.54 -37.07 6.20
CA TYR A 552 -5.28 -37.55 5.62
C TYR A 552 -5.46 -38.00 4.17
N ALA A 553 -6.48 -38.79 3.87
CA ALA A 553 -6.78 -39.24 2.51
C ALA A 553 -6.99 -38.04 1.57
N ARG A 554 -7.70 -37.01 2.02
CA ARG A 554 -7.93 -35.79 1.25
C ARG A 554 -6.65 -34.99 1.03
N ALA A 555 -5.78 -34.85 2.04
CA ALA A 555 -4.49 -34.20 1.91
C ALA A 555 -3.59 -34.94 0.91
N SER A 556 -3.50 -36.26 1.00
CA SER A 556 -2.75 -37.12 0.08
C SER A 556 -3.30 -37.03 -1.35
N GLU A 557 -4.62 -37.07 -1.52
CA GLU A 557 -5.29 -36.87 -2.82
C GLU A 557 -4.97 -35.52 -3.43
N LEU A 558 -5.02 -34.42 -2.66
CA LEU A 558 -4.71 -33.08 -3.13
C LEU A 558 -3.26 -32.96 -3.62
N VAL A 559 -2.31 -33.56 -2.92
CA VAL A 559 -0.91 -33.61 -3.37
C VAL A 559 -0.81 -34.36 -4.70
N THR A 560 -1.40 -35.56 -4.78
CA THR A 560 -1.35 -36.40 -5.98
C THR A 560 -2.01 -35.72 -7.18
N ILE A 561 -3.21 -35.16 -6.99
CA ILE A 561 -3.92 -34.41 -8.03
C ILE A 561 -3.10 -33.19 -8.48
N GLY A 562 -2.53 -32.46 -7.51
CA GLY A 562 -1.72 -31.28 -7.77
C GLY A 562 -0.49 -31.61 -8.63
N ILE A 563 0.26 -32.66 -8.29
CA ILE A 563 1.43 -33.10 -9.04
C ILE A 563 1.06 -33.59 -10.44
N ASN A 564 0.00 -34.40 -10.57
CA ASN A 564 -0.48 -34.86 -11.87
C ASN A 564 -0.99 -33.70 -12.76
N ALA A 565 -1.56 -32.67 -12.15
CA ALA A 565 -1.93 -31.46 -12.89
C ALA A 565 -0.71 -30.71 -13.40
N LEU A 566 0.34 -30.55 -12.57
CA LEU A 566 1.59 -29.94 -12.98
C LEU A 566 2.27 -30.69 -14.12
N ILE A 567 2.26 -32.04 -14.10
CA ILE A 567 2.82 -32.86 -15.19
C ILE A 567 2.06 -32.59 -16.51
N ARG A 568 0.73 -32.55 -16.48
CA ARG A 568 -0.09 -32.25 -17.66
C ARG A 568 0.15 -30.83 -18.18
N GLU A 569 0.19 -29.86 -17.27
CA GLU A 569 0.47 -28.46 -17.59
C GLU A 569 1.84 -28.29 -18.25
N ARG A 570 2.86 -28.96 -17.70
CA ARG A 570 4.21 -28.99 -18.27
C ARG A 570 4.23 -29.49 -19.71
N ILE A 571 3.56 -30.61 -20.00
CA ILE A 571 3.50 -31.16 -21.36
C ILE A 571 2.87 -30.17 -22.33
N GLY A 572 1.77 -29.52 -21.94
CA GLY A 572 1.15 -28.50 -22.74
C GLY A 572 2.06 -27.28 -22.99
N MET A 573 2.78 -26.84 -21.97
CA MET A 573 3.71 -25.71 -22.06
C MET A 573 4.90 -26.00 -22.98
N ILE A 574 5.50 -27.21 -22.88
CA ILE A 574 6.60 -27.62 -23.76
C ILE A 574 6.14 -27.56 -25.21
N LYS A 575 4.98 -28.16 -25.53
CA LYS A 575 4.43 -28.09 -26.87
C LYS A 575 4.24 -26.66 -27.36
N THR A 576 3.67 -25.78 -26.53
CA THR A 576 3.47 -24.37 -26.88
C THR A 576 4.79 -23.64 -27.17
N VAL A 577 5.83 -23.91 -26.38
CA VAL A 577 7.18 -23.34 -26.58
C VAL A 577 7.79 -23.84 -27.89
N GLU A 578 7.75 -25.15 -28.14
CA GLU A 578 8.27 -25.76 -29.37
C GLU A 578 7.55 -25.28 -30.62
N ASP A 579 6.21 -25.18 -30.58
CA ASP A 579 5.42 -24.68 -31.70
C ASP A 579 5.75 -23.21 -31.99
N GLY A 580 5.97 -22.40 -30.95
CA GLY A 580 6.40 -21.00 -31.08
C GLY A 580 7.80 -20.85 -31.68
N GLU A 581 8.73 -21.79 -31.38
CA GLU A 581 10.09 -21.78 -31.92
C GLU A 581 10.16 -22.29 -33.38
N LYS A 582 9.23 -23.15 -33.78
CA LYS A 582 9.13 -23.69 -35.14
C LYS A 582 8.35 -22.80 -36.11
N SER A 583 7.61 -21.81 -35.59
CA SER A 583 6.80 -20.94 -36.42
C SER A 583 7.67 -19.98 -37.22
N THR A 584 7.90 -20.32 -38.50
CA THR A 584 8.63 -19.49 -39.47
C THR A 584 7.69 -18.81 -40.48
N ALA A 585 6.38 -18.87 -40.30
CA ALA A 585 5.36 -18.49 -41.28
C ALA A 585 5.50 -17.05 -41.85
N PHE A 586 6.23 -16.16 -41.16
CA PHE A 586 6.50 -14.80 -41.63
C PHE A 586 8.00 -14.51 -41.84
N MET A 587 8.85 -15.55 -41.80
CA MET A 587 10.30 -15.41 -42.01
C MET A 587 10.78 -15.75 -43.39
N ASP A 588 9.89 -16.23 -44.24
CA ASP A 588 10.18 -16.47 -45.66
C ASP A 588 10.07 -15.13 -46.41
N LEU A 589 11.25 -14.47 -46.64
CA LEU A 589 11.40 -13.23 -47.42
C LEU A 589 11.54 -13.52 -48.91
#